data_9d302122fb0e12d517006d4a933946bd
#
_entry.id   9d302122fb0e12d517006d4a933946bd
#
_cell.length_a   1.000
_cell.length_b   1.000
_cell.length_c   1.000
_cell.angle_alpha   90.00
_cell.angle_beta   90.00
_cell.angle_gamma   90.00
#
_symmetry.space_group_name_H-M   'P 1'
#
loop_
_entity.id
_entity.type
_entity.pdbx_description
1 polymer ?
#
loop_
_entity_poly.entity_id
_entity_poly.type
_entity_poly.pdbx_seq_one_letter_code
_entity_poly.pdbx_strand_id
1 'polypeptide(L)'
;MNIPEIDFPNLDSDFIKNPYPHLKELRESSPLHKDTNSNLILVTRFEGVKGIQTSKAFSSSQPIDVHTDNKTDSDSYPYFWQTEEFSLLNLEGQLHGDLRGLVAKAFSTRQVQELRPFMEAKSNDLLNALKGGSFDLLADYAQPYSVSVIGKLLGVPEEQYDNFLDW
;
A
#
# COMPACT_ATOMS: atom_id res chain seq x y z
N MET A 1 -30.28 -11.04 -7.01
CA MET A 1 -29.53 -10.31 -8.05
C MET A 1 -28.57 -11.34 -8.66
N ASN A 2 -28.62 -11.53 -9.95
CA ASN A 2 -27.69 -12.48 -10.60
C ASN A 2 -26.38 -11.71 -10.86
N ILE A 3 -25.27 -12.15 -10.25
CA ILE A 3 -23.95 -11.57 -10.46
C ILE A 3 -23.33 -12.24 -11.69
N PRO A 4 -22.95 -11.50 -12.74
CA PRO A 4 -22.32 -12.10 -13.91
C PRO A 4 -21.02 -12.80 -13.54
N GLU A 5 -20.82 -13.98 -14.13
CA GLU A 5 -19.57 -14.73 -13.99
C GLU A 5 -18.60 -14.32 -15.10
N ILE A 6 -17.34 -14.22 -14.76
CA ILE A 6 -16.24 -13.87 -15.68
C ILE A 6 -15.02 -14.75 -15.39
N ASP A 7 -14.20 -14.92 -16.40
CA ASP A 7 -12.85 -15.43 -16.29
C ASP A 7 -11.91 -14.21 -16.22
N PHE A 8 -11.46 -13.85 -15.03
CA PHE A 8 -10.65 -12.64 -14.86
C PHE A 8 -9.19 -12.89 -15.27
N PRO A 9 -8.63 -12.12 -16.21
CA PRO A 9 -7.35 -12.41 -16.84
C PRO A 9 -6.15 -12.02 -15.98
N ASN A 10 -6.02 -12.59 -14.76
CA ASN A 10 -5.01 -12.22 -13.78
C ASN A 10 -3.56 -12.26 -14.27
N LEU A 11 -3.24 -13.24 -15.14
CA LEU A 11 -1.88 -13.50 -15.61
C LEU A 11 -1.72 -13.29 -17.12
N ASP A 12 -2.74 -12.75 -17.79
CA ASP A 12 -2.65 -12.43 -19.20
C ASP A 12 -1.66 -11.29 -19.44
N SER A 13 -0.73 -11.47 -20.39
CA SER A 13 0.34 -10.51 -20.65
C SER A 13 -0.18 -9.16 -21.15
N ASP A 14 -1.28 -9.15 -21.89
CA ASP A 14 -1.85 -7.92 -22.44
C ASP A 14 -2.65 -7.17 -21.35
N PHE A 15 -3.31 -7.91 -20.46
CA PHE A 15 -3.93 -7.33 -19.28
C PHE A 15 -2.89 -6.68 -18.37
N ILE A 16 -1.76 -7.36 -18.10
CA ILE A 16 -0.68 -6.81 -17.26
C ILE A 16 -0.10 -5.53 -17.85
N LYS A 17 0.10 -5.48 -19.18
CA LYS A 17 0.63 -4.28 -19.86
C LYS A 17 -0.33 -3.10 -19.81
N ASN A 18 -1.63 -3.35 -19.97
CA ASN A 18 -2.65 -2.30 -19.99
C ASN A 18 -4.01 -2.82 -19.50
N PRO A 19 -4.26 -2.83 -18.18
CA PRO A 19 -5.49 -3.33 -17.60
C PRO A 19 -6.70 -2.42 -17.82
N TYR A 20 -6.49 -1.15 -18.17
CA TYR A 20 -7.53 -0.12 -18.15
C TYR A 20 -8.72 -0.38 -19.09
N PRO A 21 -8.54 -0.85 -20.34
CA PRO A 21 -9.67 -1.16 -21.23
C PRO A 21 -10.56 -2.26 -20.64
N HIS A 22 -9.97 -3.35 -20.16
CA HIS A 22 -10.70 -4.47 -19.54
C HIS A 22 -11.47 -4.05 -18.29
N LEU A 23 -10.79 -3.30 -17.41
CA LEU A 23 -11.43 -2.78 -16.19
C LEU A 23 -12.55 -1.78 -16.50
N LYS A 24 -12.44 -1.01 -17.59
CA LYS A 24 -13.51 -0.12 -18.05
C LYS A 24 -14.73 -0.92 -18.49
N GLU A 25 -14.56 -1.94 -19.32
CA GLU A 25 -15.64 -2.80 -19.78
C GLU A 25 -16.38 -3.46 -18.61
N LEU A 26 -15.65 -3.99 -17.63
CA LEU A 26 -16.24 -4.54 -16.41
C LEU A 26 -17.07 -3.50 -15.66
N ARG A 27 -16.55 -2.28 -15.45
CA ARG A 27 -17.28 -1.22 -14.76
C ARG A 27 -18.56 -0.79 -15.48
N GLU A 28 -18.56 -0.79 -16.79
CA GLU A 28 -19.71 -0.42 -17.62
C GLU A 28 -20.77 -1.53 -17.65
N SER A 29 -20.36 -2.79 -17.69
CA SER A 29 -21.27 -3.93 -17.79
C SER A 29 -21.98 -4.24 -16.45
N SER A 30 -21.30 -4.26 -15.32
CA SER A 30 -21.90 -4.53 -14.01
C SER A 30 -21.08 -3.94 -12.86
N PRO A 31 -21.70 -3.57 -11.73
CA PRO A 31 -20.97 -3.15 -10.52
C PRO A 31 -20.24 -4.31 -9.81
N LEU A 32 -20.70 -5.55 -10.02
CA LEU A 32 -20.18 -6.76 -9.41
C LEU A 32 -19.97 -7.83 -10.46
N HIS A 33 -18.89 -8.61 -10.32
CA HIS A 33 -18.60 -9.79 -11.13
C HIS A 33 -18.09 -10.90 -10.22
N LYS A 34 -18.42 -12.14 -10.54
CA LYS A 34 -17.85 -13.31 -9.88
C LYS A 34 -16.78 -13.91 -10.76
N ASP A 35 -15.55 -13.96 -10.27
CA ASP A 35 -14.47 -14.64 -10.96
C ASP A 35 -14.60 -16.14 -10.80
N THR A 36 -14.61 -16.85 -11.94
CA THR A 36 -14.78 -18.31 -11.98
C THR A 36 -13.55 -19.06 -11.50
N ASN A 37 -12.37 -18.48 -11.58
CA ASN A 37 -11.11 -19.12 -11.19
C ASN A 37 -10.88 -19.05 -9.68
N SER A 38 -11.02 -17.87 -9.11
CA SER A 38 -10.78 -17.63 -7.68
C SER A 38 -12.04 -17.73 -6.80
N ASN A 39 -13.23 -17.78 -7.44
CA ASN A 39 -14.53 -17.69 -6.77
C ASN A 39 -14.73 -16.37 -5.98
N LEU A 40 -13.92 -15.36 -6.25
CA LEU A 40 -14.01 -14.05 -5.63
C LEU A 40 -15.07 -13.17 -6.29
N ILE A 41 -15.63 -12.26 -5.51
CA ILE A 41 -16.51 -11.20 -6.03
C ILE A 41 -15.68 -9.95 -6.29
N LEU A 42 -15.58 -9.57 -7.54
CA LEU A 42 -14.90 -8.34 -7.97
C LEU A 42 -15.87 -7.17 -7.90
N VAL A 43 -15.46 -6.11 -7.22
CA VAL A 43 -16.22 -4.87 -7.12
C VAL A 43 -15.55 -3.83 -8.01
N THR A 44 -16.21 -3.42 -9.09
CA THR A 44 -15.58 -2.69 -10.18
C THR A 44 -15.82 -1.18 -10.13
N ARG A 45 -16.81 -0.69 -9.37
CA ARG A 45 -17.18 0.73 -9.31
C ARG A 45 -16.69 1.39 -8.02
N PHE A 46 -16.23 2.64 -8.14
CA PHE A 46 -15.70 3.43 -7.02
C PHE A 46 -16.62 3.47 -5.80
N GLU A 47 -17.91 3.74 -5.99
CA GLU A 47 -18.87 3.83 -4.87
C GLU A 47 -19.04 2.48 -4.16
N GLY A 48 -18.99 1.37 -4.89
CA GLY A 48 -19.02 0.03 -4.31
C GLY A 48 -17.76 -0.25 -3.48
N VAL A 49 -16.59 0.02 -4.03
CA VAL A 49 -15.30 -0.14 -3.33
C VAL A 49 -15.26 0.73 -2.07
N LYS A 50 -15.60 2.01 -2.19
CA LYS A 50 -15.67 2.95 -1.06
C LYS A 50 -16.66 2.47 0.01
N GLY A 51 -17.83 2.01 -0.42
CA GLY A 51 -18.86 1.49 0.50
C GLY A 51 -18.38 0.30 1.31
N ILE A 52 -17.67 -0.65 0.67
CA ILE A 52 -17.08 -1.82 1.35
C ILE A 52 -15.97 -1.39 2.31
N GLN A 53 -15.03 -0.57 1.87
CA GLN A 53 -13.89 -0.14 2.68
C GLN A 53 -14.27 0.70 3.91
N THR A 54 -15.40 1.40 3.85
CA THR A 54 -15.89 2.23 4.98
C THR A 54 -16.93 1.53 5.85
N SER A 55 -17.40 0.37 5.46
CA SER A 55 -18.45 -0.38 6.16
C SER A 55 -17.86 -1.33 7.20
N LYS A 56 -18.39 -1.26 8.41
CA LYS A 56 -18.07 -2.22 9.49
C LYS A 56 -18.64 -3.63 9.28
N ALA A 57 -19.44 -3.83 8.22
CA ALA A 57 -19.99 -5.14 7.88
C ALA A 57 -19.00 -6.04 7.12
N PHE A 58 -17.88 -5.46 6.66
CA PHE A 58 -16.82 -6.16 5.97
C PHE A 58 -15.55 -6.15 6.82
N SER A 59 -14.83 -7.24 6.78
CA SER A 59 -13.54 -7.44 7.44
C SER A 59 -12.44 -7.44 6.38
N SER A 60 -11.27 -6.86 6.70
CA SER A 60 -10.05 -6.96 5.90
C SER A 60 -9.18 -8.12 6.35
N SER A 61 -9.44 -8.67 7.54
CA SER A 61 -8.69 -9.84 8.02
C SER A 61 -9.05 -11.06 7.18
N GLN A 62 -8.03 -11.67 6.60
CA GLN A 62 -8.20 -12.90 5.84
C GLN A 62 -8.36 -14.07 6.83
N PRO A 63 -9.34 -14.96 6.61
CA PRO A 63 -9.35 -16.21 7.31
C PRO A 63 -8.02 -16.96 7.06
N ILE A 64 -7.44 -17.51 8.12
CA ILE A 64 -6.16 -18.27 8.05
C ILE A 64 -6.22 -19.38 7.00
N ASP A 65 -7.41 -19.87 6.69
CA ASP A 65 -7.65 -20.96 5.72
C ASP A 65 -7.45 -20.56 4.24
N VAL A 66 -7.47 -19.27 3.90
CA VAL A 66 -7.24 -18.82 2.51
C VAL A 66 -5.76 -18.93 2.12
N HIS A 67 -4.87 -19.04 3.09
CA HIS A 67 -3.42 -19.24 2.88
C HIS A 67 -2.99 -20.71 2.93
N THR A 68 -3.91 -21.66 2.72
CA THR A 68 -3.58 -23.10 2.82
C THR A 68 -2.48 -23.58 1.89
N ASP A 69 -2.24 -22.88 0.78
CA ASP A 69 -1.10 -23.17 -0.10
C ASP A 69 0.23 -22.55 0.38
N ASN A 70 0.18 -21.59 1.35
CA ASN A 70 1.36 -20.86 1.85
C ASN A 70 1.86 -21.36 3.23
N LYS A 71 1.35 -22.48 3.77
CA LYS A 71 1.89 -23.05 5.00
C LYS A 71 3.39 -23.39 4.92
N THR A 72 3.86 -23.72 3.74
CA THR A 72 5.29 -23.93 3.46
C THR A 72 6.10 -22.63 3.59
N ASP A 73 5.47 -21.47 3.42
CA ASP A 73 6.16 -20.18 3.44
C ASP A 73 6.26 -19.62 4.86
N SER A 74 5.29 -19.90 5.74
CA SER A 74 5.33 -19.44 7.13
C SER A 74 6.47 -20.07 7.94
N ASP A 75 6.79 -21.35 7.68
CA ASP A 75 7.91 -22.04 8.30
C ASP A 75 9.26 -21.54 7.77
N SER A 76 9.30 -21.08 6.51
CA SER A 76 10.50 -20.52 5.89
C SER A 76 10.80 -19.08 6.35
N TYR A 77 9.77 -18.31 6.68
CA TYR A 77 9.89 -16.89 7.07
C TYR A 77 9.10 -16.54 8.34
N PRO A 78 9.39 -17.19 9.50
CA PRO A 78 8.58 -17.05 10.71
C PRO A 78 8.52 -15.62 11.25
N TYR A 79 9.62 -14.86 11.17
CA TYR A 79 9.65 -13.47 11.61
C TYR A 79 8.84 -12.54 10.74
N PHE A 80 8.80 -12.78 9.44
CA PHE A 80 7.97 -12.03 8.50
C PHE A 80 6.49 -12.21 8.86
N TRP A 81 6.04 -13.45 8.99
CA TRP A 81 4.64 -13.76 9.31
C TRP A 81 4.23 -13.25 10.68
N GLN A 82 5.13 -13.33 11.68
CA GLN A 82 4.88 -12.74 12.99
C GLN A 82 4.71 -11.21 12.91
N THR A 83 5.49 -10.54 12.07
CA THR A 83 5.36 -9.09 11.85
C THR A 83 4.06 -8.75 11.14
N GLU A 84 3.68 -9.54 10.13
CA GLU A 84 2.42 -9.37 9.40
C GLU A 84 1.19 -9.57 10.29
N GLU A 85 1.22 -10.52 11.21
CA GLU A 85 0.12 -10.76 12.15
C GLU A 85 -0.19 -9.52 13.01
N PHE A 86 0.83 -8.74 13.38
CA PHE A 86 0.70 -7.52 14.16
C PHE A 86 0.77 -6.24 13.30
N SER A 87 0.79 -6.37 11.99
CA SER A 87 0.76 -5.23 11.09
C SER A 87 -0.55 -4.46 11.23
N LEU A 88 -0.46 -3.14 11.25
CA LEU A 88 -1.63 -2.26 11.31
C LEU A 88 -2.63 -2.51 10.16
N LEU A 89 -2.16 -3.05 9.04
CA LEU A 89 -3.01 -3.38 7.89
C LEU A 89 -3.85 -4.64 8.10
N ASN A 90 -3.36 -5.57 8.95
CA ASN A 90 -3.99 -6.86 9.19
C ASN A 90 -4.81 -6.89 10.49
N LEU A 91 -4.65 -5.86 11.33
CA LEU A 91 -5.38 -5.75 12.58
C LEU A 91 -6.77 -5.14 12.38
N GLU A 92 -7.70 -5.57 13.22
CA GLU A 92 -9.06 -5.05 13.29
C GLU A 92 -9.52 -4.76 14.72
N GLY A 93 -10.71 -4.18 14.86
CA GLY A 93 -11.34 -3.94 16.14
C GLY A 93 -10.60 -2.96 17.04
N GLN A 94 -10.60 -3.26 18.35
CA GLN A 94 -10.03 -2.37 19.37
C GLN A 94 -8.51 -2.23 19.23
N LEU A 95 -7.80 -3.33 18.99
CA LEU A 95 -6.33 -3.31 18.88
C LEU A 95 -5.87 -2.45 17.71
N HIS A 96 -6.52 -2.57 16.53
CA HIS A 96 -6.28 -1.66 15.41
C HIS A 96 -6.53 -0.20 15.80
N GLY A 97 -7.66 0.08 16.47
CA GLY A 97 -8.02 1.42 16.91
C GLY A 97 -6.97 2.04 17.84
N ASP A 98 -6.48 1.28 18.80
CA ASP A 98 -5.49 1.72 19.78
C ASP A 98 -4.14 2.02 19.11
N LEU A 99 -3.63 1.08 18.31
CA LEU A 99 -2.36 1.26 17.59
C LEU A 99 -2.43 2.39 16.57
N ARG A 100 -3.52 2.45 15.78
CA ARG A 100 -3.73 3.56 14.84
C ARG A 100 -3.81 4.91 15.57
N GLY A 101 -4.44 4.95 16.75
CA GLY A 101 -4.52 6.16 17.58
C GLY A 101 -3.15 6.68 18.03
N LEU A 102 -2.22 5.78 18.33
CA LEU A 102 -0.84 6.15 18.68
C LEU A 102 -0.10 6.76 17.48
N VAL A 103 -0.18 6.09 16.33
CA VAL A 103 0.49 6.51 15.09
C VAL A 103 -0.12 7.81 14.54
N ALA A 104 -1.45 7.94 14.58
CA ALA A 104 -2.15 9.12 14.03
C ALA A 104 -1.72 10.45 14.65
N LYS A 105 -1.26 10.45 15.90
CA LYS A 105 -0.72 11.65 16.55
C LYS A 105 0.54 12.17 15.87
N ALA A 106 1.44 11.27 15.49
CA ALA A 106 2.67 11.61 14.76
C ALA A 106 2.37 12.10 13.33
N PHE A 107 1.31 11.60 12.71
CA PHE A 107 0.88 11.98 11.34
C PHE A 107 -0.22 13.05 11.31
N SER A 108 -0.35 13.84 12.39
CA SER A 108 -1.32 14.94 12.40
C SER A 108 -0.97 16.02 11.38
N THR A 109 -1.99 16.74 10.86
CA THR A 109 -1.79 17.86 9.93
C THR A 109 -0.80 18.90 10.46
N ARG A 110 -0.81 19.15 11.76
CA ARG A 110 0.12 20.07 12.41
C ARG A 110 1.57 19.58 12.30
N GLN A 111 1.83 18.32 12.62
CA GLN A 111 3.18 17.72 12.54
C GLN A 111 3.71 17.74 11.11
N VAL A 112 2.85 17.40 10.13
CA VAL A 112 3.21 17.47 8.70
C VAL A 112 3.52 18.91 8.27
N GLN A 113 2.77 19.90 8.76
CA GLN A 113 3.07 21.31 8.46
C GLN A 113 4.38 21.78 9.09
N GLU A 114 4.70 21.32 10.30
CA GLU A 114 5.96 21.64 10.98
C GLU A 114 7.19 21.03 10.25
N LEU A 115 7.01 19.97 9.47
CA LEU A 115 8.07 19.39 8.62
C LEU A 115 8.36 20.20 7.35
N ARG A 116 7.49 21.10 6.95
CA ARG A 116 7.62 21.82 5.67
C ARG A 116 8.98 22.50 5.48
N PRO A 117 9.53 23.26 6.45
CA PRO A 117 10.84 23.89 6.29
C PRO A 117 11.96 22.86 6.06
N PHE A 118 11.91 21.72 6.74
CA PHE A 118 12.85 20.62 6.54
C PHE A 118 12.73 20.04 5.13
N MET A 119 11.50 19.80 4.67
CA MET A 119 11.22 19.26 3.34
C MET A 119 11.76 20.19 2.23
N GLU A 120 11.56 21.51 2.38
CA GLU A 120 12.05 22.50 1.44
C GLU A 120 13.58 22.58 1.44
N ALA A 121 14.22 22.57 2.61
CA ALA A 121 15.68 22.56 2.73
C ALA A 121 16.27 21.29 2.11
N LYS A 122 15.75 20.12 2.46
CA LYS A 122 16.25 18.83 1.93
C LYS A 122 16.09 18.72 0.42
N SER A 123 14.95 19.19 -0.11
CA SER A 123 14.73 19.25 -1.56
C SER A 123 15.78 20.13 -2.25
N ASN A 124 16.04 21.33 -1.72
CA ASN A 124 17.04 22.24 -2.27
C ASN A 124 18.46 21.66 -2.20
N ASP A 125 18.81 21.01 -1.09
CA ASP A 125 20.12 20.38 -0.94
C ASP A 125 20.35 19.27 -1.98
N LEU A 126 19.36 18.41 -2.19
CA LEU A 126 19.43 17.35 -3.20
C LEU A 126 19.51 17.93 -4.62
N LEU A 127 18.68 18.92 -4.95
CA LEU A 127 18.72 19.58 -6.26
C LEU A 127 20.06 20.29 -6.52
N ASN A 128 20.62 20.96 -5.50
CA ASN A 128 21.90 21.62 -5.60
C ASN A 128 23.10 20.63 -5.74
N ALA A 129 22.94 19.40 -5.25
CA ALA A 129 23.94 18.35 -5.41
C ALA A 129 23.97 17.79 -6.85
N LEU A 130 22.89 17.95 -7.62
CA LEU A 130 22.84 17.55 -9.03
C LEU A 130 23.69 18.51 -9.87
N LYS A 131 24.93 18.10 -10.21
CA LYS A 131 25.96 18.93 -10.87
C LYS A 131 25.77 19.08 -12.38
N GLY A 132 24.57 19.13 -12.89
CA GLY A 132 24.29 19.24 -14.32
C GLY A 132 24.62 17.95 -15.11
N GLY A 133 23.99 17.77 -16.25
CA GLY A 133 24.07 16.55 -17.03
C GLY A 133 22.84 15.66 -16.82
N SER A 134 22.95 14.37 -17.12
CA SER A 134 21.92 13.39 -16.83
C SER A 134 22.03 12.90 -15.39
N PHE A 135 20.91 12.73 -14.73
CA PHE A 135 20.81 12.16 -13.38
C PHE A 135 19.63 11.18 -13.33
N ASP A 136 19.66 10.26 -12.40
CA ASP A 136 18.56 9.37 -12.12
C ASP A 136 17.61 10.04 -11.12
N LEU A 137 16.41 10.43 -11.59
CA LEU A 137 15.43 11.12 -10.76
C LEU A 137 15.02 10.28 -9.54
N LEU A 138 14.97 8.97 -9.67
CA LEU A 138 14.63 8.08 -8.58
C LEU A 138 15.76 7.96 -7.56
N ALA A 139 16.94 7.55 -8.02
CA ALA A 139 18.08 7.28 -7.14
C ALA A 139 18.69 8.57 -6.54
N ASP A 140 18.83 9.63 -7.36
CA ASP A 140 19.54 10.85 -6.95
C ASP A 140 18.64 11.87 -6.23
N TYR A 141 17.31 11.74 -6.33
CA TYR A 141 16.39 12.72 -5.74
C TYR A 141 15.22 12.08 -4.98
N ALA A 142 14.37 11.26 -5.63
CA ALA A 142 13.08 10.88 -5.05
C ALA A 142 13.24 9.94 -3.84
N GLN A 143 14.11 8.94 -3.93
CA GLN A 143 14.39 8.03 -2.81
C GLN A 143 15.03 8.73 -1.62
N PRO A 144 16.17 9.43 -1.73
CA PRO A 144 16.79 10.10 -0.59
C PRO A 144 15.89 11.20 0.00
N TYR A 145 15.08 11.89 -0.80
CA TYR A 145 14.09 12.84 -0.32
C TYR A 145 13.03 12.16 0.54
N SER A 146 12.39 11.13 0.02
CA SER A 146 11.30 10.42 0.69
C SER A 146 11.77 9.76 1.99
N VAL A 147 12.92 9.11 1.97
CA VAL A 147 13.53 8.49 3.15
C VAL A 147 13.84 9.54 4.22
N SER A 148 14.41 10.68 3.82
CA SER A 148 14.73 11.76 4.77
C SER A 148 13.48 12.34 5.43
N VAL A 149 12.40 12.55 4.67
CA VAL A 149 11.12 13.09 5.19
C VAL A 149 10.46 12.09 6.14
N ILE A 150 10.36 10.83 5.76
CA ILE A 150 9.79 9.77 6.59
C ILE A 150 10.65 9.53 7.84
N GLY A 151 11.97 9.44 7.69
CA GLY A 151 12.89 9.28 8.81
C GLY A 151 12.76 10.41 9.83
N LYS A 152 12.70 11.66 9.36
CA LYS A 152 12.47 12.83 10.21
C LYS A 152 11.12 12.78 10.94
N LEU A 153 10.06 12.38 10.24
CA LEU A 153 8.71 12.24 10.82
C LEU A 153 8.67 11.16 11.90
N LEU A 154 9.38 10.05 11.70
CA LEU A 154 9.46 8.93 12.63
C LEU A 154 10.51 9.14 13.75
N GLY A 155 11.31 10.20 13.67
CA GLY A 155 12.37 10.47 14.65
C GLY A 155 13.59 9.57 14.50
N VAL A 156 13.81 8.99 13.32
CA VAL A 156 15.00 8.20 13.00
C VAL A 156 16.20 9.13 12.88
N PRO A 157 17.37 8.81 13.49
CA PRO A 157 18.60 9.57 13.30
C PRO A 157 19.05 9.62 11.83
N GLU A 158 19.55 10.77 11.37
CA GLU A 158 19.89 10.97 9.95
C GLU A 158 20.99 10.02 9.46
N GLU A 159 21.92 9.63 10.35
CA GLU A 159 22.97 8.65 10.07
C GLU A 159 22.46 7.24 9.77
N GLN A 160 21.18 6.97 10.02
CA GLN A 160 20.55 5.68 9.71
C GLN A 160 19.71 5.69 8.44
N TYR A 161 19.59 6.84 7.75
CA TYR A 161 18.74 6.93 6.56
C TYR A 161 19.23 6.05 5.41
N ASP A 162 20.55 5.87 5.27
CA ASP A 162 21.10 5.01 4.23
C ASP A 162 20.68 3.54 4.41
N ASN A 163 20.52 3.08 5.66
CA ASN A 163 20.04 1.72 5.93
C ASN A 163 18.60 1.50 5.44
N PHE A 164 17.78 2.55 5.38
CA PHE A 164 16.42 2.48 4.83
C PHE A 164 16.40 2.35 3.31
N LEU A 165 17.45 2.74 2.63
CA LEU A 165 17.58 2.60 1.18
C LEU A 165 17.99 1.18 0.78
N ASP A 166 18.63 0.45 1.68
CA ASP A 166 19.12 -0.91 1.46
C ASP A 166 18.04 -1.98 1.77
N TRP A 167 16.93 -1.61 2.39
CA TRP A 167 15.80 -2.47 2.75
C TRP A 167 14.66 -2.36 1.72
#